data_ffe35bb301ef0e99afcf9392acabe34a
#
_entry.id   ffe35bb301ef0e99afcf9392acabe34a
#
_cell.length_a   1.000
_cell.length_b   1.000
_cell.length_c   1.000
_cell.angle_alpha   90.00
_cell.angle_beta   90.00
_cell.angle_gamma   90.00
#
_symmetry.space_group_name_H-M   'P 1'
#
loop_
_entity.id
_entity.type
_entity.pdbx_description
1 polymer ?
#
loop_
_entity_poly.entity_id
_entity_poly.type
_entity_poly.pdbx_seq_one_letter_code
_entity_poly.pdbx_strand_id
1 'polypeptide(L)'
;MSSLSVFFSPISITGFAPEHGFLSSQLGNVIQAYETDFPSWERDKQPQLAIVGVEEDRASMNNNGTDKAPDAVRKHLYALYQGDYKMNIVDLGNIKAGNTIQDTYIALKSVVEELVKENILPIIIGGGQDLTYAQYLGYQNLERKIELAIIDARFDLDEENAENVILNSRSYVNH
;
A
#
# COMPACT_ATOMS: atom_id res chain seq x y z
N MET A 1 -12.28 -0.31 -11.97
CA MET A 1 -11.33 0.58 -11.31
C MET A 1 -11.93 1.90 -10.85
N SER A 2 -12.85 2.53 -11.58
CA SER A 2 -13.49 3.80 -11.12
C SER A 2 -14.18 3.70 -9.74
N SER A 3 -14.61 2.50 -9.34
CA SER A 3 -15.23 2.26 -8.03
C SER A 3 -14.24 2.35 -6.85
N LEU A 4 -12.95 2.17 -7.09
CA LEU A 4 -11.93 2.22 -6.04
C LEU A 4 -11.56 3.64 -5.63
N SER A 5 -11.74 4.62 -6.51
CA SER A 5 -11.36 6.01 -6.25
C SER A 5 -11.96 6.59 -4.98
N VAL A 6 -13.12 6.07 -4.54
CA VAL A 6 -13.81 6.49 -3.32
C VAL A 6 -12.96 6.31 -2.05
N PHE A 7 -12.07 5.33 -2.05
CA PHE A 7 -11.20 5.04 -0.90
C PHE A 7 -9.99 5.96 -0.82
N PHE A 8 -9.60 6.58 -1.93
CA PHE A 8 -8.33 7.26 -2.06
C PHE A 8 -8.41 8.77 -1.91
N SER A 9 -7.34 9.36 -1.41
CA SER A 9 -6.99 10.75 -1.56
C SER A 9 -5.83 10.90 -2.55
N PRO A 10 -5.85 11.99 -3.36
CA PRO A 10 -4.75 12.29 -4.25
C PRO A 10 -3.48 12.65 -3.48
N ILE A 11 -2.35 12.54 -4.17
CA ILE A 11 -1.04 12.96 -3.68
C ILE A 11 -0.51 14.09 -4.58
N SER A 12 0.51 14.80 -4.12
CA SER A 12 1.20 15.80 -4.94
C SER A 12 2.63 15.32 -5.23
N ILE A 13 2.91 14.93 -6.47
CA ILE A 13 4.26 14.52 -6.88
C ILE A 13 5.25 15.65 -6.64
N THR A 14 4.86 16.88 -6.95
CA THR A 14 5.71 18.07 -6.76
C THR A 14 6.04 18.32 -5.29
N GLY A 15 5.16 17.92 -4.36
CA GLY A 15 5.40 18.00 -2.91
C GLY A 15 6.54 17.10 -2.42
N PHE A 16 6.87 16.06 -3.18
CA PHE A 16 7.99 15.15 -2.88
C PHE A 16 9.28 15.49 -3.64
N ALA A 17 9.20 16.43 -4.58
CA ALA A 17 10.34 16.77 -5.43
C ALA A 17 11.41 17.56 -4.66
N PRO A 18 12.71 17.37 -5.02
CA PRO A 18 13.76 18.30 -4.64
C PRO A 18 13.48 19.71 -5.19
N GLU A 19 14.20 20.72 -4.68
CA GLU A 19 14.03 22.12 -5.14
C GLU A 19 14.15 22.31 -6.67
N HIS A 20 14.93 21.47 -7.33
CA HIS A 20 15.15 21.52 -8.80
C HIS A 20 14.24 20.55 -9.58
N GLY A 21 13.25 19.96 -8.93
CA GLY A 21 12.39 18.94 -9.54
C GLY A 21 13.08 17.57 -9.68
N PHE A 22 12.37 16.61 -10.26
CA PHE A 22 12.93 15.29 -10.55
C PHE A 22 13.67 15.28 -11.89
N LEU A 23 14.75 14.52 -11.96
CA LEU A 23 15.43 14.24 -13.22
C LEU A 23 14.57 13.29 -14.08
N SER A 24 14.76 13.35 -15.40
CA SER A 24 13.92 12.59 -16.36
C SER A 24 13.91 11.07 -16.16
N SER A 25 14.95 10.52 -15.54
CA SER A 25 15.10 9.08 -15.23
C SER A 25 14.71 8.71 -13.79
N GLN A 26 14.32 9.67 -12.96
CA GLN A 26 13.85 9.39 -11.62
C GLN A 26 12.37 8.96 -11.62
N LEU A 27 11.99 8.11 -10.66
CA LEU A 27 10.63 7.57 -10.55
C LEU A 27 9.58 8.68 -10.47
N GLY A 28 9.83 9.75 -9.74
CA GLY A 28 8.89 10.87 -9.62
C GLY A 28 8.57 11.59 -10.93
N ASN A 29 9.39 11.40 -11.99
CA ASN A 29 9.13 11.97 -13.31
C ASN A 29 8.49 10.98 -14.30
N VAL A 30 8.55 9.67 -14.02
CA VAL A 30 8.06 8.63 -14.94
C VAL A 30 6.81 7.93 -14.44
N ILE A 31 6.51 8.02 -13.16
CA ILE A 31 5.34 7.38 -12.55
C ILE A 31 4.06 8.15 -12.90
N GLN A 32 2.99 7.42 -13.19
CA GLN A 32 1.66 7.99 -13.25
C GLN A 32 1.06 7.99 -11.84
N ALA A 33 0.64 9.14 -11.33
CA ALA A 33 0.07 9.21 -9.99
C ALA A 33 -1.31 9.86 -9.97
N TYR A 34 -2.08 9.53 -8.94
CA TYR A 34 -3.35 10.19 -8.64
C TYR A 34 -3.07 11.57 -8.03
N GLU A 35 -3.10 12.62 -8.84
CA GLU A 35 -2.99 14.01 -8.39
C GLU A 35 -4.32 14.75 -8.48
N THR A 36 -4.99 14.70 -9.62
CA THR A 36 -6.30 15.32 -9.87
C THR A 36 -7.35 14.29 -10.26
N ASP A 37 -7.03 13.50 -11.26
CA ASP A 37 -7.89 12.43 -11.76
C ASP A 37 -7.36 11.07 -11.34
N PHE A 38 -8.26 10.20 -10.87
CA PHE A 38 -7.88 8.84 -10.50
C PHE A 38 -7.35 8.09 -11.74
N PRO A 39 -6.17 7.46 -11.66
CA PRO A 39 -5.56 6.80 -12.79
C PRO A 39 -6.46 5.78 -13.46
N SER A 40 -6.49 5.80 -14.76
CA SER A 40 -7.17 4.81 -15.60
C SER A 40 -6.21 4.38 -16.70
N TRP A 41 -6.35 3.14 -17.14
CA TRP A 41 -5.52 2.58 -18.19
C TRP A 41 -6.33 1.67 -19.13
N GLU A 42 -5.87 1.60 -20.36
CA GLU A 42 -6.34 0.62 -21.33
C GLU A 42 -5.67 -0.73 -21.02
N ARG A 43 -6.32 -1.82 -21.43
CA ARG A 43 -5.86 -3.17 -21.10
C ARG A 43 -4.44 -3.50 -21.61
N ASP A 44 -4.04 -2.92 -22.73
CA ASP A 44 -2.71 -3.06 -23.32
C ASP A 44 -1.63 -2.17 -22.70
N LYS A 45 -2.05 -1.18 -21.90
CA LYS A 45 -1.18 -0.24 -21.16
C LYS A 45 -1.29 -0.40 -19.65
N GLN A 46 -1.81 -1.54 -19.21
CA GLN A 46 -2.01 -1.82 -17.80
C GLN A 46 -0.71 -1.68 -17.01
N PRO A 47 -0.73 -1.03 -15.83
CA PRO A 47 0.42 -0.98 -14.95
C PRO A 47 0.75 -2.39 -14.42
N GLN A 48 2.03 -2.64 -14.19
CA GLN A 48 2.52 -3.88 -13.60
C GLN A 48 2.56 -3.79 -12.07
N LEU A 49 2.80 -2.58 -11.57
CA LEU A 49 2.88 -2.28 -10.14
C LEU A 49 1.93 -1.13 -9.80
N ALA A 50 1.27 -1.23 -8.66
CA ALA A 50 0.47 -0.16 -8.09
C ALA A 50 0.96 0.16 -6.67
N ILE A 51 1.40 1.39 -6.44
CA ILE A 51 1.73 1.90 -5.12
C ILE A 51 0.44 2.38 -4.47
N VAL A 52 0.24 1.96 -3.22
CA VAL A 52 -0.91 2.29 -2.39
C VAL A 52 -0.41 2.71 -1.04
N GLY A 53 -0.61 3.96 -0.67
CA GLY A 53 -0.41 4.42 0.70
C GLY A 53 -1.61 4.08 1.58
N VAL A 54 -1.40 3.92 2.89
CA VAL A 54 -2.49 3.73 3.85
C VAL A 54 -2.26 4.60 5.08
N GLU A 55 -3.14 5.56 5.30
CA GLU A 55 -3.07 6.53 6.40
C GLU A 55 -3.82 6.00 7.64
N GLU A 56 -3.33 4.90 8.21
CA GLU A 56 -3.95 4.27 9.37
C GLU A 56 -2.92 3.85 10.40
N ASP A 57 -3.02 4.34 11.62
CA ASP A 57 -2.12 3.98 12.72
C ASP A 57 -2.82 3.76 14.06
N ARG A 58 -4.15 3.80 14.10
CA ARG A 58 -4.93 3.65 15.34
C ARG A 58 -4.72 2.32 16.06
N ALA A 59 -4.30 1.28 15.33
CA ALA A 59 -3.91 0.00 15.92
C ALA A 59 -2.39 -0.13 16.13
N SER A 60 -1.61 0.88 15.79
CA SER A 60 -0.15 0.89 15.97
C SER A 60 0.21 1.16 17.42
N MET A 61 0.26 0.13 18.24
CA MET A 61 0.62 0.26 19.64
C MET A 61 2.07 0.71 19.79
N ASN A 62 2.26 1.85 20.49
CA ASN A 62 3.57 2.48 20.72
C ASN A 62 4.33 2.90 19.44
N ASN A 63 3.66 3.01 18.31
CA ASN A 63 4.23 3.44 17.04
C ASN A 63 3.33 4.45 16.33
N ASN A 64 2.86 5.45 17.06
CA ASN A 64 1.99 6.50 16.54
C ASN A 64 2.74 7.37 15.53
N GLY A 65 2.02 7.86 14.51
CA GLY A 65 2.56 8.70 13.45
C GLY A 65 2.97 7.91 12.21
N THR A 66 2.76 6.59 12.19
CA THR A 66 3.01 5.76 11.01
C THR A 66 1.98 5.96 9.89
N ASP A 67 0.87 6.64 10.17
CA ASP A 67 -0.08 7.15 9.17
C ASP A 67 0.59 8.06 8.13
N LYS A 68 1.73 8.69 8.51
CA LYS A 68 2.54 9.56 7.64
C LYS A 68 3.63 8.81 6.85
N ALA A 69 3.79 7.52 7.10
CA ALA A 69 4.81 6.71 6.43
C ALA A 69 4.67 6.72 4.89
N PRO A 70 3.47 6.71 4.28
CA PRO A 70 3.34 6.73 2.84
C PRO A 70 4.06 7.91 2.18
N ASP A 71 3.85 9.11 2.67
CA ASP A 71 4.47 10.31 2.11
C ASP A 71 5.97 10.40 2.41
N ALA A 72 6.37 9.99 3.61
CA ALA A 72 7.78 9.93 3.99
C ALA A 72 8.57 8.98 3.09
N VAL A 73 8.01 7.82 2.77
CA VAL A 73 8.63 6.84 1.85
C VAL A 73 8.65 7.36 0.42
N ARG A 74 7.55 7.95 -0.08
CA ARG A 74 7.48 8.51 -1.44
C ARG A 74 8.56 9.55 -1.70
N LYS A 75 8.82 10.41 -0.72
CA LYS A 75 9.86 11.43 -0.81
C LYS A 75 11.23 10.85 -1.20
N HIS A 76 11.56 9.66 -0.69
CA HIS A 76 12.80 8.97 -1.01
C HIS A 76 12.68 8.07 -2.24
N LEU A 77 11.58 7.36 -2.36
CA LEU A 77 11.31 6.44 -3.47
C LEU A 77 11.33 7.16 -4.82
N TYR A 78 10.68 8.31 -4.90
CA TYR A 78 10.57 9.07 -6.14
C TYR A 78 11.90 9.69 -6.61
N ALA A 79 12.84 9.86 -5.70
CA ALA A 79 14.20 10.30 -6.03
C ALA A 79 15.08 9.17 -6.60
N LEU A 80 14.64 7.90 -6.53
CA LEU A 80 15.39 6.78 -7.10
C LEU A 80 15.29 6.78 -8.63
N TYR A 81 16.31 6.25 -9.27
CA TYR A 81 16.35 6.08 -10.72
C TYR A 81 15.65 4.78 -11.13
N GLN A 82 14.87 4.84 -12.22
CA GLN A 82 14.19 3.66 -12.76
C GLN A 82 15.18 2.59 -13.29
N GLY A 83 16.40 3.01 -13.68
CA GLY A 83 17.38 2.11 -14.27
C GLY A 83 16.94 1.63 -15.66
N ASP A 84 17.39 0.44 -16.03
CA ASP A 84 17.06 -0.18 -17.33
C ASP A 84 15.70 -0.91 -17.32
N TYR A 85 15.03 -0.97 -16.19
CA TYR A 85 13.76 -1.63 -16.04
C TYR A 85 12.61 -0.70 -16.48
N LYS A 86 12.02 -1.02 -17.63
CA LYS A 86 10.85 -0.29 -18.14
C LYS A 86 9.58 -0.95 -17.57
N MET A 87 9.24 -0.60 -16.34
CA MET A 87 8.01 -1.06 -15.71
C MET A 87 6.98 0.06 -15.69
N ASN A 88 5.75 -0.26 -16.03
CA ASN A 88 4.62 0.65 -15.85
C ASN A 88 4.22 0.63 -14.38
N ILE A 89 4.47 1.73 -13.69
CA ILE A 89 4.14 1.90 -12.27
C ILE A 89 3.08 2.98 -12.17
N VAL A 90 2.03 2.71 -11.40
CA VAL A 90 1.03 3.70 -11.03
C VAL A 90 1.07 3.93 -9.52
N ASP A 91 0.87 5.14 -9.07
CA ASP A 91 0.61 5.46 -7.66
C ASP A 91 -0.85 5.89 -7.52
N LEU A 92 -1.62 5.12 -6.75
CA LEU A 92 -3.05 5.33 -6.56
C LEU A 92 -3.36 6.35 -5.44
N GLY A 93 -2.33 6.91 -4.81
CA GLY A 93 -2.51 7.80 -3.68
C GLY A 93 -2.66 7.05 -2.36
N ASN A 94 -3.34 7.69 -1.40
CA ASN A 94 -3.48 7.17 -0.04
C ASN A 94 -4.91 6.71 0.25
N ILE A 95 -5.06 5.50 0.77
CA ILE A 95 -6.32 5.07 1.39
C ILE A 95 -6.48 5.88 2.68
N LYS A 96 -7.60 6.60 2.76
CA LYS A 96 -7.97 7.40 3.92
C LYS A 96 -8.33 6.50 5.09
N ALA A 97 -7.99 6.91 6.31
CA ALA A 97 -8.54 6.29 7.49
C ALA A 97 -10.08 6.34 7.46
N GLY A 98 -10.73 5.20 7.59
CA GLY A 98 -12.17 5.11 7.69
C GLY A 98 -12.69 5.63 9.04
N ASN A 99 -13.99 5.65 9.25
CA ASN A 99 -14.58 6.01 10.54
C ASN A 99 -14.12 5.06 11.64
N THR A 100 -14.05 3.78 11.31
CA THR A 100 -13.47 2.73 12.15
C THR A 100 -12.23 2.15 11.50
N ILE A 101 -11.39 1.44 12.28
CA ILE A 101 -10.24 0.71 11.75
C ILE A 101 -10.71 -0.36 10.74
N GLN A 102 -11.84 -1.01 11.02
CA GLN A 102 -12.44 -2.02 10.16
C GLN A 102 -12.80 -1.45 8.78
N ASP A 103 -13.25 -0.21 8.71
CA ASP A 103 -13.55 0.44 7.42
C ASP A 103 -12.27 0.57 6.58
N THR A 104 -11.14 0.93 7.21
CA THR A 104 -9.84 1.00 6.54
C THR A 104 -9.39 -0.39 6.07
N TYR A 105 -9.60 -1.43 6.89
CA TYR A 105 -9.26 -2.81 6.52
C TYR A 105 -10.09 -3.29 5.33
N ILE A 106 -11.39 -2.98 5.31
CA ILE A 106 -12.28 -3.33 4.19
C ILE A 106 -11.85 -2.61 2.92
N ALA A 107 -11.48 -1.33 3.02
CA ALA A 107 -10.98 -0.56 1.89
C ALA A 107 -9.69 -1.17 1.33
N LEU A 108 -8.68 -1.43 2.18
CA LEU A 108 -7.42 -2.03 1.77
C LEU A 108 -7.61 -3.42 1.17
N LYS A 109 -8.41 -4.27 1.83
CA LYS A 109 -8.79 -5.58 1.30
C LYS A 109 -9.35 -5.48 -0.12
N SER A 110 -10.34 -4.60 -0.32
CA SER A 110 -11.01 -4.43 -1.62
C SER A 110 -10.05 -3.94 -2.70
N VAL A 111 -9.16 -3.03 -2.35
CA VAL A 111 -8.13 -2.52 -3.27
C VAL A 111 -7.16 -3.63 -3.68
N VAL A 112 -6.63 -4.39 -2.72
CA VAL A 112 -5.70 -5.49 -2.99
C VAL A 112 -6.37 -6.55 -3.86
N GLU A 113 -7.59 -6.96 -3.51
CA GLU A 113 -8.35 -7.96 -4.25
C GLU A 113 -8.55 -7.55 -5.72
N GLU A 114 -8.94 -6.32 -5.97
CA GLU A 114 -9.16 -5.80 -7.32
C GLU A 114 -7.86 -5.71 -8.13
N LEU A 115 -6.79 -5.18 -7.54
CA LEU A 115 -5.48 -5.09 -8.21
C LEU A 115 -4.97 -6.48 -8.61
N VAL A 116 -5.05 -7.44 -7.71
CA VAL A 116 -4.54 -8.80 -7.98
C VAL A 116 -5.41 -9.53 -9.01
N LYS A 117 -6.74 -9.31 -9.04
CA LYS A 117 -7.61 -9.81 -10.11
C LYS A 117 -7.22 -9.28 -11.48
N GLU A 118 -6.78 -8.04 -11.54
CA GLU A 118 -6.27 -7.41 -12.75
C GLU A 118 -4.80 -7.76 -13.04
N ASN A 119 -4.17 -8.67 -12.29
CA ASN A 119 -2.75 -9.02 -12.37
C ASN A 119 -1.79 -7.84 -12.16
N ILE A 120 -2.17 -6.87 -11.36
CA ILE A 120 -1.34 -5.75 -10.92
C ILE A 120 -0.77 -6.09 -9.54
N LEU A 121 0.53 -5.98 -9.37
CA LEU A 121 1.18 -6.22 -8.09
C LEU A 121 1.02 -5.01 -7.16
N PRO A 122 0.28 -5.10 -6.05
CA PRO A 122 0.18 -4.01 -5.10
C PRO A 122 1.45 -3.89 -4.26
N ILE A 123 1.94 -2.66 -4.11
CA ILE A 123 2.98 -2.27 -3.16
C ILE A 123 2.32 -1.40 -2.11
N ILE A 124 2.09 -1.96 -0.94
CA ILE A 124 1.45 -1.25 0.16
C ILE A 124 2.51 -0.54 0.98
N ILE A 125 2.36 0.76 1.12
CA ILE A 125 3.17 1.58 2.02
C ILE A 125 2.25 1.96 3.17
N GLY A 126 2.43 1.29 4.27
CA GLY A 126 1.46 1.37 5.35
C GLY A 126 1.82 2.33 6.43
N GLY A 127 0.90 2.45 7.29
CA GLY A 127 0.76 2.86 8.62
C GLY A 127 1.16 1.74 9.59
N GLY A 128 0.18 1.21 10.30
CA GLY A 128 0.42 0.17 11.30
C GLY A 128 0.73 -1.22 10.73
N GLN A 129 1.41 -2.04 11.52
CA GLN A 129 1.71 -3.44 11.20
C GLN A 129 0.44 -4.29 10.98
N ASP A 130 -0.65 -3.93 11.65
CA ASP A 130 -1.98 -4.53 11.56
C ASP A 130 -2.55 -4.54 10.12
N LEU A 131 -2.10 -3.62 9.27
CA LEU A 131 -2.50 -3.56 7.86
C LEU A 131 -2.08 -4.80 7.05
N THR A 132 -1.08 -5.55 7.52
CA THR A 132 -0.68 -6.84 6.94
C THR A 132 -1.86 -7.82 6.92
N TYR A 133 -2.68 -7.82 7.97
CA TYR A 133 -3.89 -8.65 8.03
C TYR A 133 -4.91 -8.25 6.97
N ALA A 134 -5.18 -6.96 6.82
CA ALA A 134 -6.12 -6.46 5.81
C ALA A 134 -5.63 -6.76 4.38
N GLN A 135 -4.32 -6.62 4.14
CA GLN A 135 -3.70 -7.00 2.88
C GLN A 135 -3.87 -8.51 2.61
N TYR A 136 -3.60 -9.36 3.59
CA TYR A 136 -3.79 -10.81 3.49
C TYR A 136 -5.23 -11.18 3.11
N LEU A 137 -6.22 -10.54 3.73
CA LEU A 137 -7.64 -10.76 3.41
C LEU A 137 -7.98 -10.45 1.94
N GLY A 138 -7.25 -9.53 1.29
CA GLY A 138 -7.41 -9.23 -0.13
C GLY A 138 -7.02 -10.40 -1.04
N TYR A 139 -6.11 -11.26 -0.59
CA TYR A 139 -5.71 -12.47 -1.32
C TYR A 139 -6.59 -13.69 -1.02
N GLN A 140 -7.29 -13.70 0.11
CA GLN A 140 -8.03 -14.87 0.60
C GLN A 140 -9.12 -15.36 -0.35
N ASN A 141 -9.77 -14.43 -1.07
CA ASN A 141 -10.83 -14.76 -2.02
C ASN A 141 -10.31 -15.19 -3.41
N LEU A 142 -9.00 -15.15 -3.59
CA LEU A 142 -8.39 -15.61 -4.82
C LEU A 142 -8.21 -17.13 -4.70
N GLU A 143 -8.78 -17.89 -5.59
CA GLU A 143 -8.65 -19.36 -5.67
C GLU A 143 -7.20 -19.77 -6.01
N ARG A 144 -6.22 -19.26 -5.25
CA ARG A 144 -4.78 -19.47 -5.43
C ARG A 144 -4.14 -19.81 -4.12
N LYS A 145 -3.17 -20.69 -4.14
CA LYS A 145 -2.29 -20.92 -2.98
C LYS A 145 -1.44 -19.68 -2.77
N ILE A 146 -1.47 -19.16 -1.55
CA ILE A 146 -0.69 -17.98 -1.14
C ILE A 146 0.44 -18.48 -0.24
N GLU A 147 1.65 -18.05 -0.52
CA GLU A 147 2.80 -18.23 0.35
C GLU A 147 3.16 -16.86 0.93
N LEU A 148 3.30 -16.80 2.26
CA LEU A 148 3.65 -15.58 2.98
C LEU A 148 5.10 -15.69 3.45
N ALA A 149 5.92 -14.70 3.07
CA ALA A 149 7.26 -14.51 3.62
C ALA A 149 7.26 -13.22 4.45
N ILE A 150 7.72 -13.30 5.69
CA ILE A 150 7.81 -12.16 6.61
C ILE A 150 9.29 -11.89 6.87
N ILE A 151 9.70 -10.64 6.68
CA ILE A 151 11.03 -10.14 7.04
C ILE A 151 10.83 -9.13 8.16
N ASP A 152 10.97 -9.61 9.38
CA ASP A 152 10.74 -8.81 10.59
C ASP A 152 11.77 -9.17 11.66
N ALA A 153 11.98 -8.28 12.63
CA ALA A 153 12.81 -8.51 13.80
C ALA A 153 12.13 -9.40 14.86
N ARG A 154 10.82 -9.63 14.74
CA ARG A 154 9.99 -10.38 15.70
C ARG A 154 9.03 -11.32 14.96
N PHE A 155 8.52 -12.31 15.68
CA PHE A 155 7.46 -13.18 15.20
C PHE A 155 6.10 -12.58 15.57
N ASP A 156 5.26 -12.34 14.58
CA ASP A 156 3.89 -11.82 14.71
C ASP A 156 2.88 -12.97 14.85
N LEU A 157 3.21 -13.98 15.66
CA LEU A 157 2.36 -15.12 15.92
C LEU A 157 1.75 -15.01 17.31
N ASP A 158 0.43 -15.10 17.40
CA ASP A 158 -0.28 -15.17 18.66
C ASP A 158 -0.50 -16.64 19.05
N GLU A 159 -0.03 -17.05 20.25
CA GLU A 159 -0.15 -18.41 20.74
C GLU A 159 -1.60 -18.80 21.10
N GLU A 160 -2.48 -17.84 21.35
CA GLU A 160 -3.87 -18.10 21.78
C GLU A 160 -4.77 -18.65 20.67
N ASN A 161 -4.36 -18.60 19.40
CA ASN A 161 -5.17 -19.02 18.27
C ASN A 161 -4.41 -19.95 17.29
N ALA A 162 -3.85 -21.03 17.80
CA ALA A 162 -3.11 -22.00 16.98
C ALA A 162 -3.93 -22.62 15.83
N GLU A 163 -5.27 -22.54 15.87
CA GLU A 163 -6.15 -23.00 14.79
C GLU A 163 -6.45 -21.93 13.74
N ASN A 164 -6.25 -20.65 14.08
CA ASN A 164 -6.37 -19.52 13.17
C ASN A 164 -5.16 -18.61 13.34
N VAL A 165 -4.12 -18.82 12.57
CA VAL A 165 -2.95 -17.92 12.52
C VAL A 165 -3.43 -16.54 12.05
N ILE A 166 -3.86 -15.73 12.98
CA ILE A 166 -4.19 -14.32 12.75
C ILE A 166 -2.90 -13.56 12.99
N LEU A 167 -2.33 -13.03 11.94
CA LEU A 167 -1.29 -12.01 12.03
C LEU A 167 -1.89 -10.81 12.77
N ASN A 168 -1.58 -10.68 14.04
CA ASN A 168 -2.18 -9.66 14.88
C ASN A 168 -1.08 -8.78 15.48
N SER A 169 -1.14 -7.50 15.17
CA SER A 169 -0.28 -6.49 15.82
C SER A 169 -0.44 -6.45 17.35
N ARG A 170 -1.48 -7.06 17.89
CA ARG A 170 -1.69 -7.17 19.34
C ARG A 170 -0.74 -8.13 20.05
N SER A 171 -0.12 -9.08 19.36
CA SER A 171 0.83 -10.03 19.98
C SER A 171 2.10 -9.34 20.51
N TYR A 172 2.39 -8.11 20.11
CA TYR A 172 3.54 -7.34 20.62
C TYR A 172 3.38 -6.75 22.01
N VAL A 173 2.23 -6.87 22.66
CA VAL A 173 1.90 -6.10 23.86
C VAL A 173 2.12 -6.85 25.16
N ASN A 174 2.24 -8.15 25.12
CA ASN A 174 2.27 -8.98 26.32
C ASN A 174 3.65 -9.57 26.69
N HIS A 175 4.73 -9.01 26.12
CA HIS A 175 6.10 -9.43 26.50
C HIS A 175 7.02 -8.25 26.79
#